data_16c730cf2c429895414c567ba26b635a
#
_entry.id   16c730cf2c429895414c567ba26b635a
#
_cell.length_a   1.000
_cell.length_b   1.000
_cell.length_c   1.000
_cell.angle_alpha   90.00
_cell.angle_beta   90.00
_cell.angle_gamma   90.00
#
_symmetry.space_group_name_H-M   'P 1'
#
loop_
_entity.id
_entity.type
_entity.pdbx_description
1 polymer ?
#
loop_
_entity_poly.entity_id
_entity_poly.type
_entity_poly.pdbx_seq_one_letter_code
_entity_poly.pdbx_strand_id
1 'polypeptide(L)'
;MIRRPPRSTLDRSSAASDVYKRQLQNNKEIEQSILDGNCKLQWKVDWAMRWCALDIDYEMYGKDLIPTFQLSSKVCRALGHQPPENYFYELFLDQNGEKISKSKGNGLSIEEWLSYAPKETLSYFMYQNPRRAKKLFLDVIPKSVDEFLSHLNKFKDQNDEEKIENPVWHIMNSCNHIGSIPISFNLILNLVSASGKSDPDFILDIIKKYDDSVINSDHNFMLELITGAISFEKNVNADKIQFKVPSEEEKSIFLDLINRIELLPENVDAETIQTEIYQIGKDYKFDNLRDWFKLIYQVLFGKSDGPRFGTFIAIYGIKETIQLIRERIKVSK
;
A
#
# COMPACT_ATOMS: atom_id res chain seq x y z
N MET A 1 -35.51 -5.52 -7.96
CA MET A 1 -36.01 -4.95 -6.69
C MET A 1 -36.23 -6.06 -5.70
N ILE A 2 -35.32 -6.29 -4.78
CA ILE A 2 -35.48 -7.27 -3.70
C ILE A 2 -36.24 -6.55 -2.56
N ARG A 3 -37.49 -6.90 -2.33
CA ARG A 3 -38.27 -6.34 -1.25
C ARG A 3 -37.67 -6.76 0.09
N ARG A 4 -37.38 -5.77 0.96
CA ARG A 4 -37.00 -6.01 2.36
C ARG A 4 -38.09 -6.82 3.04
N PRO A 5 -37.79 -7.85 3.85
CA PRO A 5 -38.78 -8.54 4.61
C PRO A 5 -39.44 -7.57 5.61
N PRO A 6 -40.76 -7.74 5.90
CA PRO A 6 -41.46 -6.84 6.80
C PRO A 6 -40.83 -6.87 8.20
N ARG A 7 -40.78 -5.71 8.85
CA ARG A 7 -40.34 -5.56 10.24
C ARG A 7 -41.30 -6.40 11.12
N SER A 8 -40.71 -7.37 11.87
CA SER A 8 -41.47 -8.06 12.91
C SER A 8 -41.85 -7.05 13.99
N THR A 9 -43.15 -6.82 14.21
CA THR A 9 -43.66 -6.17 15.40
C THR A 9 -43.44 -7.13 16.56
N LEU A 10 -42.46 -6.84 17.41
CA LEU A 10 -42.24 -7.51 18.67
C LEU A 10 -43.38 -7.12 19.62
N ASP A 11 -44.30 -8.04 19.87
CA ASP A 11 -45.23 -7.91 20.97
C ASP A 11 -44.46 -8.05 22.31
N ARG A 12 -44.73 -7.17 23.27
CA ARG A 12 -44.00 -7.05 24.54
C ARG A 12 -44.47 -8.08 25.57
N SER A 13 -44.49 -9.34 25.25
CA SER A 13 -44.67 -10.37 26.28
C SER A 13 -43.27 -10.77 26.81
N SER A 14 -43.18 -10.97 28.09
CA SER A 14 -41.95 -11.27 28.84
C SER A 14 -41.20 -12.45 28.20
N ALA A 15 -40.10 -12.13 27.53
CA ALA A 15 -39.32 -13.04 26.71
C ALA A 15 -38.59 -14.18 27.48
N ALA A 16 -38.81 -14.30 28.79
CA ALA A 16 -38.14 -15.28 29.64
C ALA A 16 -38.79 -16.67 29.69
N SER A 17 -40.01 -16.83 29.14
CA SER A 17 -40.74 -18.10 29.18
C SER A 17 -41.12 -18.66 27.82
N ASP A 18 -40.86 -17.95 26.73
CA ASP A 18 -41.27 -18.40 25.39
C ASP A 18 -40.22 -19.33 24.77
N VAL A 19 -40.51 -20.63 24.79
CA VAL A 19 -39.72 -21.68 24.13
C VAL A 19 -39.91 -21.68 22.60
N TYR A 20 -40.84 -20.85 22.11
CA TYR A 20 -41.26 -20.79 20.71
C TYR A 20 -41.13 -19.39 20.16
N LYS A 21 -40.62 -19.28 18.92
CA LYS A 21 -40.59 -18.04 18.16
C LYS A 21 -41.75 -18.00 17.18
N ARG A 22 -42.59 -16.94 17.24
CA ARG A 22 -43.63 -16.67 16.25
C ARG A 22 -43.08 -15.79 15.12
N GLN A 23 -43.33 -16.17 13.89
CA GLN A 23 -43.02 -15.38 12.72
C GLN A 23 -44.08 -15.53 11.64
N LEU A 24 -44.25 -14.47 10.85
CA LEU A 24 -45.17 -14.49 9.71
C LEU A 24 -44.41 -14.93 8.45
N GLN A 25 -44.84 -16.06 7.87
CA GLN A 25 -44.34 -16.52 6.57
C GLN A 25 -45.55 -16.67 5.65
N ASN A 26 -45.55 -15.95 4.53
CA ASN A 26 -46.67 -15.90 3.58
C ASN A 26 -48.02 -15.56 4.25
N ASN A 27 -48.02 -14.59 5.17
CA ASN A 27 -49.19 -14.19 5.99
C ASN A 27 -49.78 -15.29 6.88
N LYS A 28 -49.06 -16.37 7.12
CA LYS A 28 -49.40 -17.38 8.12
C LYS A 28 -48.48 -17.27 9.32
N GLU A 29 -49.03 -17.34 10.49
CA GLU A 29 -48.27 -17.41 11.74
C GLU A 29 -47.68 -18.82 11.88
N ILE A 30 -46.36 -18.87 12.06
CA ILE A 30 -45.59 -20.10 12.26
C ILE A 30 -44.98 -20.04 13.64
N GLU A 31 -45.23 -21.04 14.46
CA GLU A 31 -44.55 -21.26 15.74
C GLU A 31 -43.43 -22.28 15.53
N GLN A 32 -42.23 -21.95 15.99
CA GLN A 32 -41.08 -22.82 15.89
C GLN A 32 -40.31 -22.84 17.22
N SER A 33 -39.92 -24.04 17.66
CA SER A 33 -39.06 -24.21 18.83
C SER A 33 -37.77 -23.43 18.66
N ILE A 34 -37.30 -22.78 19.71
CA ILE A 34 -35.99 -22.10 19.74
C ILE A 34 -34.87 -23.03 20.20
N LEU A 35 -35.17 -24.26 20.60
CA LEU A 35 -34.20 -25.26 21.06
C LEU A 35 -33.60 -26.02 19.87
N ASP A 36 -32.54 -26.78 20.16
CA ASP A 36 -31.86 -27.72 19.24
C ASP A 36 -31.42 -27.11 17.90
N GLY A 37 -31.00 -25.86 17.93
CA GLY A 37 -30.49 -25.17 16.72
C GLY A 37 -31.56 -24.67 15.77
N ASN A 38 -32.85 -24.80 16.10
CA ASN A 38 -33.96 -24.36 15.26
C ASN A 38 -34.13 -22.84 15.19
N CYS A 39 -33.41 -22.07 16.00
CA CYS A 39 -33.49 -20.62 16.02
C CYS A 39 -32.10 -20.00 16.09
N LYS A 40 -31.92 -18.89 15.38
CA LYS A 40 -30.69 -18.09 15.42
C LYS A 40 -30.98 -16.76 16.09
N LEU A 41 -30.14 -16.37 17.03
CA LEU A 41 -30.19 -15.04 17.64
C LEU A 41 -29.94 -13.95 16.61
N GLN A 42 -30.50 -12.78 16.81
CA GLN A 42 -30.11 -11.58 16.09
C GLN A 42 -28.64 -11.25 16.43
N TRP A 43 -27.89 -10.76 15.45
CA TRP A 43 -26.45 -10.45 15.61
C TRP A 43 -26.12 -9.67 16.89
N LYS A 44 -26.89 -8.66 17.24
CA LYS A 44 -26.65 -7.82 18.42
C LYS A 44 -26.69 -8.60 19.73
N VAL A 45 -27.60 -9.55 19.83
CA VAL A 45 -27.76 -10.42 21.00
C VAL A 45 -26.71 -11.52 20.98
N ASP A 46 -26.47 -12.14 19.83
CA ASP A 46 -25.46 -13.17 19.62
C ASP A 46 -24.06 -12.64 19.97
N TRP A 47 -23.72 -11.40 19.57
CA TRP A 47 -22.43 -10.77 19.86
C TRP A 47 -22.25 -10.56 21.37
N ALA A 48 -23.27 -10.02 22.07
CA ALA A 48 -23.23 -9.86 23.51
C ALA A 48 -23.13 -11.20 24.25
N MET A 49 -23.88 -12.22 23.80
CA MET A 49 -23.81 -13.57 24.37
C MET A 49 -22.38 -14.14 24.25
N ARG A 50 -21.72 -13.97 23.12
CA ARG A 50 -20.31 -14.40 22.92
C ARG A 50 -19.37 -13.70 23.87
N TRP A 51 -19.50 -12.38 24.05
CA TRP A 51 -18.69 -11.64 25.00
C TRP A 51 -18.82 -12.21 26.41
N CYS A 52 -20.04 -12.48 26.84
CA CYS A 52 -20.30 -13.04 28.17
C CYS A 52 -19.81 -14.50 28.30
N ALA A 53 -20.01 -15.33 27.26
CA ALA A 53 -19.70 -16.76 27.32
C ALA A 53 -18.17 -17.03 27.21
N LEU A 54 -17.43 -16.13 26.53
CA LEU A 54 -16.00 -16.26 26.27
C LEU A 54 -15.16 -15.32 27.12
N ASP A 55 -15.80 -14.51 27.98
CA ASP A 55 -15.14 -13.51 28.85
C ASP A 55 -14.21 -12.59 28.06
N ILE A 56 -14.75 -11.93 27.04
CA ILE A 56 -13.97 -11.10 26.11
C ILE A 56 -13.65 -9.75 26.75
N ASP A 57 -12.36 -9.43 26.88
CA ASP A 57 -11.86 -8.16 27.44
C ASP A 57 -11.79 -7.05 26.42
N TYR A 58 -11.54 -7.37 25.13
CA TYR A 58 -11.28 -6.38 24.08
C TYR A 58 -11.90 -6.79 22.73
N GLU A 59 -12.55 -5.84 22.05
CA GLU A 59 -13.22 -6.05 20.78
C GLU A 59 -12.87 -4.98 19.74
N MET A 60 -12.43 -5.40 18.57
CA MET A 60 -12.17 -4.52 17.43
C MET A 60 -13.23 -4.69 16.35
N TYR A 61 -13.74 -3.57 15.81
CA TYR A 61 -14.79 -3.64 14.79
C TYR A 61 -14.76 -2.44 13.83
N GLY A 62 -15.33 -2.63 12.64
CA GLY A 62 -15.51 -1.55 11.67
C GLY A 62 -16.53 -0.51 12.15
N LYS A 63 -16.34 0.75 11.82
CA LYS A 63 -17.17 1.88 12.28
C LYS A 63 -18.67 1.71 12.02
N ASP A 64 -19.06 0.96 11.01
CA ASP A 64 -20.44 0.68 10.68
C ASP A 64 -21.14 -0.22 11.74
N LEU A 65 -20.39 -0.86 12.62
CA LEU A 65 -20.90 -1.62 13.74
C LEU A 65 -21.03 -0.81 15.05
N ILE A 66 -20.65 0.48 15.10
CA ILE A 66 -20.76 1.32 16.30
C ILE A 66 -22.17 1.26 16.92
N PRO A 67 -23.29 1.44 16.17
CA PRO A 67 -24.62 1.34 16.76
C PRO A 67 -24.95 -0.08 17.27
N THR A 68 -24.40 -1.10 16.60
CA THR A 68 -24.55 -2.51 17.03
C THR A 68 -23.80 -2.76 18.33
N PHE A 69 -22.54 -2.31 18.42
CA PHE A 69 -21.74 -2.43 19.64
C PHE A 69 -22.42 -1.78 20.86
N GLN A 70 -22.97 -0.58 20.69
CA GLN A 70 -23.69 0.13 21.75
C GLN A 70 -24.90 -0.65 22.26
N LEU A 71 -25.66 -1.31 21.36
CA LEU A 71 -26.80 -2.14 21.74
C LEU A 71 -26.36 -3.46 22.37
N SER A 72 -25.35 -4.13 21.81
CA SER A 72 -24.75 -5.34 22.37
C SER A 72 -24.19 -5.10 23.77
N SER A 73 -23.56 -3.94 24.01
CA SER A 73 -23.08 -3.54 25.34
C SER A 73 -24.23 -3.44 26.38
N LYS A 74 -25.41 -2.96 25.98
CA LYS A 74 -26.58 -2.93 26.86
C LYS A 74 -27.08 -4.35 27.16
N VAL A 75 -27.08 -5.22 26.16
CA VAL A 75 -27.47 -6.64 26.33
C VAL A 75 -26.45 -7.35 27.24
N CYS A 76 -25.16 -7.15 27.06
CA CYS A 76 -24.11 -7.72 27.89
C CYS A 76 -24.30 -7.35 29.37
N ARG A 77 -24.58 -6.07 29.68
CA ARG A 77 -24.87 -5.62 31.04
C ARG A 77 -26.15 -6.26 31.60
N ALA A 78 -27.18 -6.44 30.77
CA ALA A 78 -28.43 -7.12 31.17
C ALA A 78 -28.20 -8.62 31.48
N LEU A 79 -27.18 -9.24 30.87
CA LEU A 79 -26.73 -10.59 31.16
C LEU A 79 -25.81 -10.66 32.41
N GLY A 80 -25.51 -9.53 33.06
CA GLY A 80 -24.71 -9.47 34.28
C GLY A 80 -23.22 -9.38 34.07
N HIS A 81 -22.75 -9.10 32.82
CA HIS A 81 -21.36 -8.97 32.47
C HIS A 81 -21.00 -7.52 32.08
N GLN A 82 -19.72 -7.18 32.18
CA GLN A 82 -19.21 -5.94 31.61
C GLN A 82 -18.92 -6.14 30.10
N PRO A 83 -19.28 -5.17 29.24
CA PRO A 83 -18.89 -5.22 27.84
C PRO A 83 -17.38 -5.02 27.71
N PRO A 84 -16.76 -5.58 26.65
CA PRO A 84 -15.33 -5.42 26.41
C PRO A 84 -14.96 -3.95 26.18
N GLU A 85 -13.70 -3.60 26.48
CA GLU A 85 -13.08 -2.40 25.93
C GLU A 85 -13.07 -2.49 24.41
N ASN A 86 -13.14 -1.34 23.72
CA ASN A 86 -13.38 -1.40 22.29
C ASN A 86 -12.51 -0.44 21.46
N TYR A 87 -12.29 -0.87 20.24
CA TYR A 87 -11.65 -0.04 19.24
C TYR A 87 -12.35 -0.19 17.90
N PHE A 88 -12.78 0.92 17.30
CA PHE A 88 -13.32 0.90 15.95
C PHE A 88 -12.31 1.44 14.93
N TYR A 89 -12.32 0.85 13.75
CA TYR A 89 -11.51 1.30 12.60
C TYR A 89 -12.40 1.75 11.45
N GLU A 90 -11.82 2.63 10.63
CA GLU A 90 -12.47 3.18 9.45
C GLU A 90 -12.50 2.18 8.29
N LEU A 91 -13.36 2.47 7.33
CA LEU A 91 -13.52 1.68 6.12
C LEU A 91 -12.44 2.04 5.10
N PHE A 92 -12.11 1.08 4.25
CA PHE A 92 -11.31 1.33 3.06
C PHE A 92 -12.19 1.83 1.92
N LEU A 93 -11.63 2.77 1.16
CA LEU A 93 -12.26 3.39 0.00
C LEU A 93 -11.48 2.98 -1.26
N ASP A 94 -12.16 2.93 -2.39
CA ASP A 94 -11.52 2.74 -3.68
C ASP A 94 -10.80 4.03 -4.16
N GLN A 95 -10.23 4.01 -5.36
CA GLN A 95 -9.55 5.16 -5.95
C GLN A 95 -10.45 6.41 -6.10
N ASN A 96 -11.76 6.21 -6.25
CA ASN A 96 -12.75 7.28 -6.41
C ASN A 96 -13.26 7.81 -5.05
N GLY A 97 -12.89 7.17 -3.94
CA GLY A 97 -13.38 7.50 -2.61
C GLY A 97 -14.71 6.84 -2.25
N GLU A 98 -15.14 5.82 -3.00
CA GLU A 98 -16.30 5.01 -2.70
C GLU A 98 -15.95 3.84 -1.77
N LYS A 99 -16.93 3.41 -0.96
CA LYS A 99 -16.76 2.24 -0.07
C LYS A 99 -16.45 0.99 -0.89
N ILE A 100 -15.37 0.31 -0.54
CA ILE A 100 -15.02 -1.00 -1.09
C ILE A 100 -16.07 -2.03 -0.67
N SER A 101 -16.55 -2.83 -1.62
CA SER A 101 -17.46 -3.93 -1.34
C SER A 101 -17.18 -5.13 -2.25
N LYS A 102 -17.33 -6.34 -1.70
CA LYS A 102 -17.15 -7.60 -2.44
C LYS A 102 -18.05 -7.69 -3.68
N SER A 103 -19.28 -7.18 -3.59
CA SER A 103 -20.25 -7.23 -4.70
C SER A 103 -19.89 -6.29 -5.86
N LYS A 104 -19.13 -5.22 -5.61
CA LYS A 104 -18.64 -4.29 -6.64
C LYS A 104 -17.31 -4.75 -7.24
N GLY A 105 -16.55 -5.61 -6.56
CA GLY A 105 -15.22 -6.04 -7.00
C GLY A 105 -14.20 -4.90 -7.09
N ASN A 106 -14.42 -3.79 -6.37
CA ASN A 106 -13.60 -2.58 -6.44
C ASN A 106 -12.53 -2.49 -5.35
N GLY A 107 -12.20 -3.62 -4.72
CA GLY A 107 -11.21 -3.70 -3.67
C GLY A 107 -9.92 -4.38 -4.14
N LEU A 108 -8.84 -4.12 -3.43
CA LEU A 108 -7.57 -4.84 -3.57
C LEU A 108 -7.56 -5.98 -2.55
N SER A 109 -7.29 -7.22 -2.99
CA SER A 109 -7.19 -8.36 -2.09
C SER A 109 -5.81 -8.42 -1.42
N ILE A 110 -5.71 -9.22 -0.34
CA ILE A 110 -4.43 -9.47 0.34
C ILE A 110 -3.46 -10.16 -0.63
N GLU A 111 -3.93 -11.15 -1.37
CA GLU A 111 -3.16 -11.92 -2.34
C GLU A 111 -2.61 -11.02 -3.46
N GLU A 112 -3.42 -10.07 -3.94
CA GLU A 112 -2.96 -9.10 -4.93
C GLU A 112 -1.87 -8.20 -4.36
N TRP A 113 -2.00 -7.69 -3.12
CA TRP A 113 -0.94 -6.91 -2.49
C TRP A 113 0.36 -7.71 -2.38
N LEU A 114 0.27 -8.94 -1.87
CA LEU A 114 1.42 -9.83 -1.67
C LEU A 114 2.09 -10.27 -2.98
N SER A 115 1.41 -10.14 -4.13
CA SER A 115 2.02 -10.33 -5.44
C SER A 115 2.98 -9.22 -5.85
N TYR A 116 2.92 -8.06 -5.17
CA TYR A 116 3.68 -6.86 -5.52
C TYR A 116 4.58 -6.33 -4.42
N ALA A 117 4.36 -6.72 -3.16
CA ALA A 117 5.13 -6.20 -2.04
C ALA A 117 5.13 -7.16 -0.83
N PRO A 118 6.18 -7.12 0.02
CA PRO A 118 6.27 -7.92 1.22
C PRO A 118 5.11 -7.68 2.19
N LYS A 119 4.76 -8.69 2.98
CA LYS A 119 3.64 -8.66 3.94
C LYS A 119 3.79 -7.56 5.00
N GLU A 120 5.01 -7.21 5.37
CA GLU A 120 5.33 -6.16 6.34
C GLU A 120 4.80 -4.80 5.86
N THR A 121 4.85 -4.55 4.56
CA THR A 121 4.36 -3.30 3.94
C THR A 121 2.84 -3.20 3.97
N LEU A 122 2.13 -4.33 3.84
CA LEU A 122 0.68 -4.39 4.03
C LEU A 122 0.32 -4.17 5.50
N SER A 123 1.04 -4.83 6.41
CA SER A 123 0.86 -4.64 7.86
C SER A 123 1.06 -3.17 8.25
N TYR A 124 2.10 -2.52 7.68
CA TYR A 124 2.34 -1.10 7.85
C TYR A 124 1.17 -0.23 7.35
N PHE A 125 0.69 -0.50 6.14
CA PHE A 125 -0.46 0.20 5.59
C PHE A 125 -1.71 0.07 6.49
N MET A 126 -1.96 -1.14 7.04
CA MET A 126 -3.08 -1.39 7.96
C MET A 126 -2.90 -0.68 9.31
N TYR A 127 -1.70 -0.71 9.86
CA TYR A 127 -1.36 -0.12 11.16
C TYR A 127 -1.49 1.41 11.17
N GLN A 128 -1.16 2.07 10.06
CA GLN A 128 -1.21 3.52 9.97
C GLN A 128 -2.63 4.08 10.13
N ASN A 129 -2.84 5.00 11.09
CA ASN A 129 -4.06 5.79 11.23
C ASN A 129 -5.37 4.98 11.02
N PRO A 130 -5.62 3.91 11.78
CA PRO A 130 -6.76 3.03 11.55
C PRO A 130 -8.12 3.71 11.76
N ARG A 131 -8.15 4.86 12.46
CA ARG A 131 -9.37 5.69 12.62
C ARG A 131 -9.61 6.67 11.47
N ARG A 132 -8.78 6.64 10.41
CA ARG A 132 -8.94 7.48 9.23
C ARG A 132 -9.25 6.62 8.01
N ALA A 133 -10.30 6.97 7.27
CA ALA A 133 -10.60 6.30 6.01
C ALA A 133 -9.41 6.44 5.04
N LYS A 134 -8.99 5.31 4.45
CA LYS A 134 -7.85 5.23 3.53
C LYS A 134 -8.31 4.67 2.20
N LYS A 135 -7.73 5.20 1.13
CA LYS A 135 -7.91 4.63 -0.20
C LYS A 135 -7.02 3.39 -0.34
N LEU A 136 -7.58 2.28 -0.81
CA LEU A 136 -6.90 1.01 -1.02
C LEU A 136 -7.08 0.58 -2.47
N PHE A 137 -6.07 0.80 -3.30
CA PHE A 137 -5.99 0.45 -4.71
C PHE A 137 -4.51 0.28 -5.10
N LEU A 138 -4.24 -0.27 -6.27
CA LEU A 138 -2.88 -0.70 -6.65
C LEU A 138 -1.82 0.40 -6.51
N ASP A 139 -2.13 1.64 -6.93
CA ASP A 139 -1.13 2.72 -6.94
C ASP A 139 -0.72 3.22 -5.53
N VAL A 140 -1.38 2.76 -4.44
CA VAL A 140 -0.91 3.07 -3.09
C VAL A 140 0.24 2.18 -2.64
N ILE A 141 0.45 1.02 -3.29
CA ILE A 141 1.46 0.03 -2.91
C ILE A 141 2.88 0.64 -2.93
N PRO A 142 3.37 1.23 -4.04
CA PRO A 142 4.73 1.77 -4.07
C PRO A 142 4.99 2.80 -2.99
N LYS A 143 4.04 3.68 -2.75
CA LYS A 143 4.14 4.70 -1.70
C LYS A 143 4.19 4.07 -0.30
N SER A 144 3.33 3.09 -0.03
CA SER A 144 3.29 2.40 1.27
C SER A 144 4.58 1.64 1.54
N VAL A 145 5.16 1.02 0.51
CA VAL A 145 6.47 0.35 0.60
C VAL A 145 7.56 1.37 0.96
N ASP A 146 7.64 2.50 0.24
CA ASP A 146 8.65 3.52 0.49
C ASP A 146 8.52 4.15 1.89
N GLU A 147 7.29 4.38 2.37
CA GLU A 147 7.05 4.85 3.72
C GLU A 147 7.50 3.82 4.77
N PHE A 148 7.20 2.54 4.57
CA PHE A 148 7.69 1.46 5.44
C PHE A 148 9.22 1.40 5.47
N LEU A 149 9.88 1.43 4.31
CA LEU A 149 11.34 1.44 4.20
C LEU A 149 11.97 2.65 4.90
N SER A 150 11.32 3.82 4.82
CA SER A 150 11.77 5.02 5.53
C SER A 150 11.74 4.83 7.06
N HIS A 151 10.68 4.20 7.60
CA HIS A 151 10.61 3.86 9.02
C HIS A 151 11.61 2.78 9.42
N LEU A 152 11.81 1.77 8.57
CA LEU A 152 12.78 0.71 8.77
C LEU A 152 14.21 1.26 8.86
N ASN A 153 14.58 2.16 7.93
CA ASN A 153 15.90 2.77 7.91
C ASN A 153 16.17 3.64 9.15
N LYS A 154 15.16 4.37 9.63
CA LYS A 154 15.27 5.17 10.87
C LYS A 154 15.37 4.30 12.11
N PHE A 155 14.72 3.14 12.12
CA PHE A 155 14.64 2.26 13.28
C PHE A 155 16.02 1.84 13.81
N LYS A 156 17.01 1.69 12.95
CA LYS A 156 18.38 1.30 13.29
C LYS A 156 19.06 2.28 14.24
N ASP A 157 18.83 3.59 14.03
CA ASP A 157 19.53 4.67 14.72
C ASP A 157 18.74 5.23 15.91
N GLN A 158 17.53 4.70 16.16
CA GLN A 158 16.63 5.12 17.24
C GLN A 158 17.00 4.47 18.58
N ASN A 159 16.74 5.22 19.68
CA ASN A 159 16.79 4.68 21.04
C ASN A 159 15.54 3.83 21.33
N ASP A 160 15.48 3.17 22.50
CA ASP A 160 14.40 2.24 22.82
C ASP A 160 13.02 2.91 22.93
N GLU A 161 12.93 4.15 23.41
CA GLU A 161 11.68 4.90 23.50
C GLU A 161 11.16 5.26 22.08
N GLU A 162 12.05 5.76 21.23
CA GLU A 162 11.73 6.09 19.83
C GLU A 162 11.36 4.84 19.01
N LYS A 163 11.99 3.70 19.30
CA LYS A 163 11.67 2.41 18.64
C LYS A 163 10.25 1.96 18.94
N ILE A 164 9.80 2.10 20.19
CA ILE A 164 8.43 1.73 20.59
C ILE A 164 7.39 2.58 19.83
N GLU A 165 7.71 3.84 19.51
CA GLU A 165 6.83 4.70 18.72
C GLU A 165 6.92 4.44 17.22
N ASN A 166 7.94 3.73 16.76
CA ASN A 166 8.10 3.40 15.35
C ASN A 166 7.20 2.21 14.95
N PRO A 167 6.37 2.32 13.89
CA PRO A 167 5.51 1.24 13.42
C PRO A 167 6.24 -0.09 13.17
N VAL A 168 7.50 -0.05 12.78
CA VAL A 168 8.33 -1.24 12.51
C VAL A 168 8.45 -2.13 13.75
N TRP A 169 8.56 -1.55 14.95
CA TRP A 169 8.60 -2.30 16.21
C TRP A 169 7.39 -3.22 16.37
N HIS A 170 6.20 -2.70 16.09
CA HIS A 170 4.94 -3.43 16.27
C HIS A 170 4.68 -4.43 15.14
N ILE A 171 5.12 -4.12 13.94
CA ILE A 171 4.92 -4.97 12.75
C ILE A 171 5.85 -6.18 12.75
N MET A 172 7.10 -5.95 13.16
CA MET A 172 8.16 -6.96 13.11
C MET A 172 8.39 -7.69 14.44
N ASN A 173 7.46 -7.57 15.40
CA ASN A 173 7.56 -8.22 16.72
C ASN A 173 8.89 -7.97 17.41
N SER A 174 9.37 -6.73 17.40
CA SER A 174 10.66 -6.32 17.99
C SER A 174 11.89 -6.98 17.33
N CYS A 175 11.74 -7.64 16.19
CA CYS A 175 12.82 -8.37 15.53
C CYS A 175 13.70 -7.44 14.70
N ASN A 176 14.98 -7.39 15.03
CA ASN A 176 16.01 -6.57 14.38
C ASN A 176 16.62 -7.25 13.13
N HIS A 177 15.90 -8.14 12.45
CA HIS A 177 16.50 -9.01 11.44
C HIS A 177 16.61 -8.39 10.03
N ILE A 178 15.80 -7.38 9.70
CA ILE A 178 15.93 -6.68 8.42
C ILE A 178 16.87 -5.50 8.61
N GLY A 179 18.00 -5.52 7.93
CA GLY A 179 18.95 -4.43 7.91
C GLY A 179 18.38 -3.19 7.18
N SER A 180 19.14 -2.11 7.20
CA SER A 180 18.78 -0.89 6.43
C SER A 180 18.67 -1.21 4.94
N ILE A 181 17.63 -0.70 4.29
CA ILE A 181 17.42 -0.79 2.85
C ILE A 181 17.60 0.62 2.25
N PRO A 182 18.78 0.94 1.72
CA PRO A 182 19.13 2.30 1.32
C PRO A 182 18.47 2.75 0.00
N ILE A 183 17.63 1.91 -0.58
CA ILE A 183 16.98 2.15 -1.87
C ILE A 183 15.47 2.20 -1.72
N SER A 184 14.80 3.11 -2.44
CA SER A 184 13.35 3.17 -2.47
C SER A 184 12.75 2.17 -3.46
N PHE A 185 11.53 1.72 -3.19
CA PHE A 185 10.80 0.83 -4.10
C PHE A 185 10.52 1.49 -5.46
N ASN A 186 10.22 2.79 -5.45
CA ASN A 186 10.07 3.55 -6.70
C ASN A 186 11.35 3.57 -7.54
N LEU A 187 12.51 3.58 -6.90
CA LEU A 187 13.77 3.49 -7.63
C LEU A 187 13.97 2.09 -8.24
N ILE A 188 13.63 1.02 -7.50
CA ILE A 188 13.63 -0.35 -8.04
C ILE A 188 12.70 -0.46 -9.25
N LEU A 189 11.47 0.06 -9.17
CA LEU A 189 10.53 0.10 -10.31
C LEU A 189 11.15 0.77 -11.55
N ASN A 190 11.89 1.87 -11.37
CA ASN A 190 12.54 2.55 -12.49
C ASN A 190 13.74 1.77 -13.05
N LEU A 191 14.50 1.09 -12.19
CA LEU A 191 15.59 0.19 -12.64
C LEU A 191 15.04 -0.97 -13.49
N VAL A 192 13.93 -1.57 -13.05
CA VAL A 192 13.22 -2.62 -13.81
C VAL A 192 12.74 -2.08 -15.16
N SER A 193 12.06 -0.92 -15.15
CA SER A 193 11.55 -0.28 -16.37
C SER A 193 12.66 0.08 -17.35
N ALA A 194 13.78 0.63 -16.86
CA ALA A 194 14.93 1.03 -17.70
C ALA A 194 15.69 -0.16 -18.28
N SER A 195 15.93 -1.18 -17.46
CA SER A 195 16.69 -2.37 -17.89
C SER A 195 15.90 -3.26 -18.85
N GLY A 196 14.57 -3.22 -18.77
CA GLY A 196 13.68 -4.17 -19.46
C GLY A 196 13.90 -5.63 -19.06
N LYS A 197 14.59 -5.87 -17.92
CA LYS A 197 14.89 -7.21 -17.41
C LYS A 197 13.89 -7.62 -16.34
N SER A 198 13.54 -8.90 -16.37
CA SER A 198 12.66 -9.53 -15.36
C SER A 198 13.43 -10.51 -14.48
N ASP A 199 14.74 -10.37 -14.38
CA ASP A 199 15.63 -11.18 -13.56
C ASP A 199 15.94 -10.44 -12.25
N PRO A 200 15.48 -10.92 -11.08
CA PRO A 200 15.73 -10.29 -9.80
C PRO A 200 17.22 -10.19 -9.45
N ASP A 201 18.00 -11.21 -9.76
CA ASP A 201 19.43 -11.23 -9.45
C ASP A 201 20.19 -10.16 -10.25
N PHE A 202 19.83 -9.95 -11.52
CA PHE A 202 20.38 -8.88 -12.34
C PHE A 202 20.12 -7.49 -11.73
N ILE A 203 18.91 -7.23 -11.28
CA ILE A 203 18.57 -5.94 -10.63
C ILE A 203 19.30 -5.80 -9.29
N LEU A 204 19.38 -6.86 -8.52
CA LEU A 204 20.13 -6.87 -7.26
C LEU A 204 21.62 -6.57 -7.47
N ASP A 205 22.23 -7.12 -8.52
CA ASP A 205 23.64 -6.86 -8.84
C ASP A 205 23.91 -5.40 -9.22
N ILE A 206 22.97 -4.76 -9.91
CA ILE A 206 23.06 -3.31 -10.19
C ILE A 206 23.05 -2.52 -8.87
N ILE A 207 22.11 -2.86 -7.95
CA ILE A 207 21.99 -2.18 -6.67
C ILE A 207 23.25 -2.38 -5.81
N LYS A 208 23.77 -3.60 -5.74
CA LYS A 208 25.01 -3.93 -4.99
C LYS A 208 26.24 -3.17 -5.48
N LYS A 209 26.36 -2.95 -6.78
CA LYS A 209 27.47 -2.17 -7.34
C LYS A 209 27.47 -0.72 -6.89
N TYR A 210 26.31 -0.18 -6.58
CA TYR A 210 26.16 1.21 -6.11
C TYR A 210 26.40 1.34 -4.61
N ASP A 211 25.86 0.41 -3.80
CA ASP A 211 25.94 0.45 -2.35
C ASP A 211 26.17 -0.95 -1.77
N ASP A 212 27.42 -1.19 -1.38
CA ASP A 212 27.82 -2.46 -0.76
C ASP A 212 27.10 -2.73 0.59
N SER A 213 26.53 -1.70 1.23
CA SER A 213 25.76 -1.88 2.47
C SER A 213 24.50 -2.72 2.28
N VAL A 214 24.00 -2.81 1.05
CA VAL A 214 22.89 -3.71 0.66
C VAL A 214 23.25 -5.18 0.89
N ILE A 215 24.54 -5.53 0.86
CA ILE A 215 25.03 -6.89 1.17
C ILE A 215 24.71 -7.28 2.62
N ASN A 216 24.66 -6.30 3.53
CA ASN A 216 24.33 -6.49 4.95
C ASN A 216 22.82 -6.45 5.25
N SER A 217 22.00 -6.15 4.25
CA SER A 217 20.54 -6.21 4.37
C SER A 217 20.05 -7.66 4.27
N ASP A 218 18.80 -7.90 4.70
CA ASP A 218 18.17 -9.20 4.48
C ASP A 218 18.03 -9.47 2.98
N HIS A 219 18.83 -10.42 2.48
CA HIS A 219 18.86 -10.80 1.07
C HIS A 219 17.48 -11.27 0.57
N ASN A 220 16.75 -12.05 1.39
CA ASN A 220 15.44 -12.55 1.00
C ASN A 220 14.43 -11.40 0.89
N PHE A 221 14.45 -10.47 1.83
CA PHE A 221 13.57 -9.31 1.80
C PHE A 221 13.85 -8.40 0.58
N MET A 222 15.13 -8.22 0.23
CA MET A 222 15.51 -7.49 -0.99
C MET A 222 15.00 -8.20 -2.26
N LEU A 223 15.13 -9.52 -2.34
CA LEU A 223 14.61 -10.28 -3.47
C LEU A 223 13.08 -10.22 -3.56
N GLU A 224 12.37 -10.23 -2.42
CA GLU A 224 10.92 -10.04 -2.40
C GLU A 224 10.54 -8.66 -2.93
N LEU A 225 11.23 -7.59 -2.52
CA LEU A 225 11.01 -6.23 -3.04
C LEU A 225 11.23 -6.14 -4.54
N ILE A 226 12.33 -6.70 -5.04
CA ILE A 226 12.67 -6.67 -6.46
C ILE A 226 11.67 -7.50 -7.28
N THR A 227 11.33 -8.70 -6.82
CA THR A 227 10.35 -9.58 -7.47
C THR A 227 8.97 -8.92 -7.52
N GLY A 228 8.57 -8.29 -6.42
CA GLY A 228 7.35 -7.50 -6.34
C GLY A 228 7.35 -6.33 -7.32
N ALA A 229 8.46 -5.60 -7.42
CA ALA A 229 8.61 -4.50 -8.36
C ALA A 229 8.53 -4.97 -9.84
N ILE A 230 9.16 -6.09 -10.18
CA ILE A 230 9.06 -6.71 -11.52
C ILE A 230 7.60 -7.06 -11.83
N SER A 231 6.92 -7.70 -10.88
CA SER A 231 5.51 -8.07 -11.05
C SER A 231 4.61 -6.84 -11.18
N PHE A 232 4.86 -5.80 -10.40
CA PHE A 232 4.10 -4.55 -10.45
C PHE A 232 4.29 -3.82 -11.79
N GLU A 233 5.53 -3.70 -12.26
CA GLU A 233 5.84 -3.06 -13.53
C GLU A 233 5.19 -3.80 -14.69
N LYS A 234 5.22 -5.13 -14.68
CA LYS A 234 4.64 -5.99 -15.73
C LYS A 234 3.11 -5.98 -15.74
N ASN A 235 2.46 -6.03 -14.56
CA ASN A 235 1.02 -6.28 -14.48
C ASN A 235 0.20 -4.99 -14.26
N VAL A 236 0.79 -3.96 -13.65
CA VAL A 236 0.07 -2.74 -13.26
C VAL A 236 0.49 -1.55 -14.11
N ASN A 237 1.77 -1.43 -14.39
CA ASN A 237 2.30 -0.27 -15.11
C ASN A 237 2.34 -0.48 -16.62
N ALA A 238 2.39 -1.70 -17.14
CA ALA A 238 2.54 -1.98 -18.57
C ALA A 238 1.53 -1.21 -19.44
N ASP A 239 0.26 -1.20 -19.03
CA ASP A 239 -0.81 -0.49 -19.76
C ASP A 239 -0.84 1.02 -19.51
N LYS A 240 -0.14 1.50 -18.47
CA LYS A 240 -0.09 2.92 -18.09
C LYS A 240 1.10 3.66 -18.70
N ILE A 241 2.11 2.94 -19.14
CA ILE A 241 3.34 3.53 -19.69
C ILE A 241 3.03 4.17 -21.04
N GLN A 242 3.15 5.49 -21.12
CA GLN A 242 3.01 6.26 -22.35
C GLN A 242 4.23 7.13 -22.54
N PHE A 243 5.15 6.67 -23.39
CA PHE A 243 6.35 7.42 -23.71
C PHE A 243 6.01 8.69 -24.50
N LYS A 244 6.51 9.82 -24.02
CA LYS A 244 6.45 11.06 -24.78
C LYS A 244 7.49 11.04 -25.87
N VAL A 245 7.08 11.33 -27.10
CA VAL A 245 8.02 11.59 -28.19
C VAL A 245 8.53 13.05 -28.05
N PRO A 246 9.83 13.26 -27.81
CA PRO A 246 10.37 14.60 -27.62
C PRO A 246 10.37 15.41 -28.90
N SER A 247 10.09 16.73 -28.82
CA SER A 247 10.27 17.66 -29.92
C SER A 247 11.75 17.81 -30.29
N GLU A 248 12.07 18.42 -31.43
CA GLU A 248 13.47 18.65 -31.83
C GLU A 248 14.21 19.57 -30.81
N GLU A 249 13.51 20.53 -30.23
CA GLU A 249 14.07 21.37 -29.15
C GLU A 249 14.34 20.54 -27.90
N GLU A 250 13.40 19.70 -27.49
CA GLU A 250 13.57 18.80 -26.35
C GLU A 250 14.69 17.78 -26.58
N LYS A 251 14.84 17.25 -27.81
CA LYS A 251 15.97 16.37 -28.18
C LYS A 251 17.31 17.09 -28.00
N SER A 252 17.40 18.37 -28.34
CA SER A 252 18.64 19.14 -28.14
C SER A 252 19.03 19.24 -26.66
N ILE A 253 18.02 19.37 -25.76
CA ILE A 253 18.25 19.37 -24.32
C ILE A 253 18.75 18.01 -23.83
N PHE A 254 18.18 16.91 -24.32
CA PHE A 254 18.67 15.56 -23.99
C PHE A 254 20.09 15.29 -24.54
N LEU A 255 20.46 15.85 -25.68
CA LEU A 255 21.83 15.76 -26.20
C LEU A 255 22.82 16.55 -25.32
N ASP A 256 22.43 17.72 -24.81
CA ASP A 256 23.24 18.48 -23.85
C ASP A 256 23.35 17.72 -22.51
N LEU A 257 22.28 17.09 -22.05
CA LEU A 257 22.31 16.21 -20.88
C LEU A 257 23.33 15.07 -21.07
N ILE A 258 23.31 14.40 -22.22
CA ILE A 258 24.30 13.35 -22.54
C ILE A 258 25.72 13.91 -22.44
N ASN A 259 25.98 15.04 -23.11
CA ASN A 259 27.32 15.63 -23.14
C ASN A 259 27.84 16.00 -21.74
N ARG A 260 26.96 16.54 -20.88
CA ARG A 260 27.37 16.95 -19.52
C ARG A 260 27.60 15.75 -18.61
N ILE A 261 26.74 14.74 -18.63
CA ILE A 261 26.94 13.55 -17.79
C ILE A 261 28.10 12.68 -18.29
N GLU A 262 28.43 12.69 -19.60
CA GLU A 262 29.57 11.97 -20.17
C GLU A 262 30.91 12.57 -19.72
N LEU A 263 30.96 13.86 -19.39
CA LEU A 263 32.15 14.55 -18.87
C LEU A 263 32.39 14.32 -17.37
N LEU A 264 31.40 13.75 -16.65
CA LEU A 264 31.55 13.47 -15.22
C LEU A 264 32.50 12.29 -14.98
N PRO A 265 33.21 12.28 -13.84
CA PRO A 265 34.07 11.14 -13.45
C PRO A 265 33.22 9.86 -13.27
N GLU A 266 33.81 8.68 -13.52
CA GLU A 266 33.10 7.40 -13.38
C GLU A 266 32.55 7.15 -11.96
N ASN A 267 33.20 7.68 -10.92
CA ASN A 267 32.79 7.50 -9.51
C ASN A 267 32.17 8.78 -8.92
N VAL A 268 31.46 9.56 -9.72
CA VAL A 268 30.77 10.76 -9.25
C VAL A 268 29.58 10.42 -8.36
N ASP A 269 29.38 11.18 -7.29
CA ASP A 269 28.25 11.00 -6.39
C ASP A 269 26.92 11.46 -6.99
N ALA A 270 25.84 10.90 -6.49
CA ALA A 270 24.47 11.18 -6.97
C ALA A 270 24.08 12.66 -6.84
N GLU A 271 24.64 13.40 -5.87
CA GLU A 271 24.32 14.81 -5.62
C GLU A 271 24.95 15.70 -6.69
N THR A 272 26.19 15.42 -7.07
CA THR A 272 26.89 16.11 -8.17
C THR A 272 26.17 15.89 -9.49
N ILE A 273 25.77 14.64 -9.80
CA ILE A 273 24.97 14.35 -11.00
C ILE A 273 23.65 15.13 -10.96
N GLN A 274 22.98 15.12 -9.82
CA GLN A 274 21.68 15.81 -9.65
C GLN A 274 21.85 17.33 -9.87
N THR A 275 22.96 17.91 -9.43
CA THR A 275 23.26 19.34 -9.58
C THR A 275 23.43 19.72 -11.06
N GLU A 276 24.14 18.90 -11.85
CA GLU A 276 24.26 19.10 -13.30
C GLU A 276 22.89 19.04 -14.01
N ILE A 277 22.03 18.07 -13.61
CA ILE A 277 20.68 17.97 -14.19
C ILE A 277 19.84 19.21 -13.86
N TYR A 278 19.94 19.73 -12.62
CA TYR A 278 19.28 20.98 -12.23
C TYR A 278 19.80 22.16 -13.04
N GLN A 279 21.11 22.22 -13.31
CA GLN A 279 21.72 23.31 -14.06
C GLN A 279 21.19 23.36 -15.50
N ILE A 280 21.02 22.20 -16.15
CA ILE A 280 20.39 22.10 -17.48
C ILE A 280 19.00 22.73 -17.47
N GLY A 281 18.16 22.36 -16.49
CA GLY A 281 16.81 22.94 -16.37
C GLY A 281 16.80 24.47 -16.24
N LYS A 282 17.82 25.05 -15.59
CA LYS A 282 17.99 26.50 -15.48
C LYS A 282 18.51 27.12 -16.78
N ASP A 283 19.47 26.49 -17.43
CA ASP A 283 20.08 26.99 -18.67
C ASP A 283 19.06 27.08 -19.81
N TYR A 284 18.17 26.10 -19.90
CA TYR A 284 17.07 26.06 -20.86
C TYR A 284 15.80 26.80 -20.38
N LYS A 285 15.88 27.54 -19.25
CA LYS A 285 14.85 28.45 -18.75
C LYS A 285 13.47 27.80 -18.58
N PHE A 286 13.44 26.58 -18.03
CA PHE A 286 12.17 26.01 -17.60
C PHE A 286 11.56 26.88 -16.50
N ASP A 287 10.33 27.35 -16.70
CA ASP A 287 9.62 28.21 -15.73
C ASP A 287 9.49 27.52 -14.36
N ASN A 288 9.32 26.20 -14.38
CA ASN A 288 9.36 25.35 -13.21
C ASN A 288 10.26 24.15 -13.48
N LEU A 289 11.29 23.96 -12.65
CA LEU A 289 12.20 22.83 -12.77
C LEU A 289 11.47 21.46 -12.67
N ARG A 290 10.28 21.41 -12.06
CA ARG A 290 9.44 20.21 -12.07
C ARG A 290 9.05 19.79 -13.49
N ASP A 291 8.87 20.71 -14.40
CA ASP A 291 8.50 20.41 -15.79
C ASP A 291 9.66 19.77 -16.54
N TRP A 292 10.91 20.17 -16.24
CA TRP A 292 12.10 19.51 -16.75
C TRP A 292 12.18 18.05 -16.26
N PHE A 293 12.03 17.80 -14.95
CA PHE A 293 12.03 16.43 -14.43
C PHE A 293 10.87 15.61 -14.97
N LYS A 294 9.69 16.20 -15.09
CA LYS A 294 8.54 15.56 -15.73
C LYS A 294 8.84 15.16 -17.17
N LEU A 295 9.49 16.03 -17.94
CA LEU A 295 9.92 15.70 -19.30
C LEU A 295 10.87 14.51 -19.33
N ILE A 296 11.88 14.48 -18.44
CA ILE A 296 12.80 13.35 -18.31
C ILE A 296 12.01 12.05 -18.08
N TYR A 297 11.12 12.03 -17.08
CA TYR A 297 10.37 10.82 -16.74
C TYR A 297 9.40 10.41 -17.84
N GLN A 298 8.75 11.34 -18.51
CA GLN A 298 7.85 11.04 -19.64
C GLN A 298 8.57 10.45 -20.84
N VAL A 299 9.76 10.94 -21.15
CA VAL A 299 10.55 10.46 -22.29
C VAL A 299 11.23 9.12 -21.98
N LEU A 300 11.85 9.00 -20.80
CA LEU A 300 12.64 7.80 -20.49
C LEU A 300 11.81 6.63 -19.94
N PHE A 301 10.79 6.90 -19.16
CA PHE A 301 10.01 5.88 -18.43
C PHE A 301 8.52 5.87 -18.74
N GLY A 302 8.02 6.83 -19.52
CA GLY A 302 6.58 6.95 -19.81
C GLY A 302 5.73 7.32 -18.60
N LYS A 303 6.33 7.93 -17.56
CA LYS A 303 5.72 8.31 -16.28
C LYS A 303 5.82 9.83 -16.09
N SER A 304 4.96 10.42 -15.25
CA SER A 304 4.98 11.87 -14.99
C SER A 304 5.95 12.29 -13.89
N ASP A 305 6.41 11.36 -13.09
CA ASP A 305 7.28 11.59 -11.94
C ASP A 305 8.13 10.35 -11.62
N GLY A 306 9.06 10.48 -10.68
CA GLY A 306 9.93 9.41 -10.23
C GLY A 306 10.91 9.87 -9.14
N PRO A 307 11.82 8.98 -8.67
CA PRO A 307 12.84 9.29 -7.68
C PRO A 307 13.86 10.32 -8.21
N ARG A 308 14.77 10.78 -7.35
CA ARG A 308 15.85 11.69 -7.78
C ARG A 308 16.64 11.08 -8.95
N PHE A 309 16.67 11.77 -10.09
CA PHE A 309 17.26 11.24 -11.31
C PHE A 309 18.78 11.08 -11.22
N GLY A 310 19.46 11.95 -10.44
CA GLY A 310 20.87 11.78 -10.13
C GLY A 310 21.18 10.47 -9.40
N THR A 311 20.33 10.07 -8.45
CA THR A 311 20.44 8.77 -7.77
C THR A 311 20.19 7.62 -8.74
N PHE A 312 19.21 7.74 -9.64
CA PHE A 312 18.99 6.75 -10.68
C PHE A 312 20.23 6.55 -11.56
N ILE A 313 20.84 7.65 -12.07
CA ILE A 313 22.04 7.58 -12.91
C ILE A 313 23.22 6.96 -12.16
N ALA A 314 23.42 7.32 -10.90
CA ALA A 314 24.52 6.78 -10.10
C ALA A 314 24.39 5.26 -9.92
N ILE A 315 23.17 4.74 -9.78
CA ILE A 315 22.90 3.30 -9.61
C ILE A 315 22.89 2.57 -10.96
N TYR A 316 22.16 3.10 -11.94
CA TYR A 316 22.00 2.46 -13.24
C TYR A 316 23.28 2.49 -14.08
N GLY A 317 24.09 3.53 -13.90
CA GLY A 317 25.32 3.79 -14.62
C GLY A 317 25.18 4.92 -15.64
N ILE A 318 26.24 5.74 -15.74
CA ILE A 318 26.28 6.86 -16.69
C ILE A 318 26.19 6.35 -18.13
N LYS A 319 26.98 5.31 -18.47
CA LYS A 319 27.03 4.74 -19.83
C LYS A 319 25.67 4.13 -20.23
N GLU A 320 25.06 3.38 -19.34
CA GLU A 320 23.77 2.75 -19.52
C GLU A 320 22.66 3.81 -19.66
N THR A 321 22.73 4.88 -18.87
CA THR A 321 21.77 5.99 -18.97
C THR A 321 21.92 6.74 -20.30
N ILE A 322 23.13 7.00 -20.75
CA ILE A 322 23.37 7.62 -22.06
C ILE A 322 22.79 6.76 -23.17
N GLN A 323 22.99 5.45 -23.10
CA GLN A 323 22.41 4.53 -24.07
C GLN A 323 20.88 4.58 -24.04
N LEU A 324 20.28 4.53 -22.84
CA LEU A 324 18.82 4.64 -22.66
C LEU A 324 18.27 5.93 -23.27
N ILE A 325 18.91 7.08 -22.99
CA ILE A 325 18.50 8.37 -23.57
C ILE A 325 18.57 8.32 -25.09
N ARG A 326 19.71 7.86 -25.66
CA ARG A 326 19.89 7.76 -27.11
C ARG A 326 18.84 6.87 -27.78
N GLU A 327 18.45 5.77 -27.15
CA GLU A 327 17.41 4.87 -27.65
C GLU A 327 16.04 5.56 -27.67
N ARG A 328 15.70 6.28 -26.60
CA ARG A 328 14.41 6.95 -26.45
C ARG A 328 14.22 8.15 -27.37
N ILE A 329 15.27 8.93 -27.64
CA ILE A 329 15.19 10.07 -28.55
C ILE A 329 15.25 9.64 -30.03
N LYS A 330 15.72 8.43 -30.35
CA LYS A 330 15.79 7.89 -31.72
C LYS A 330 14.46 7.33 -32.25
N VAL A 331 13.53 6.97 -31.39
CA VAL A 331 12.24 6.30 -31.73
C VAL A 331 11.26 7.22 -32.48
N SER A 332 11.67 8.42 -32.91
CA SER A 332 10.86 9.28 -33.78
C SER A 332 11.30 9.15 -35.25
N LYS A 333 10.98 8.02 -35.86
CA LYS A 333 10.84 7.89 -37.31
C LYS A 333 9.53 7.22 -37.67
#